data_ad75fcf7797c1f86de830f70367bc039
#
_entry.id   ad75fcf7797c1f86de830f70367bc039
#
_cell.length_a   1.000
_cell.length_b   1.000
_cell.length_c   1.000
_cell.angle_alpha   90.00
_cell.angle_beta   90.00
_cell.angle_gamma   90.00
#
_symmetry.space_group_name_H-M   'P 1'
#
loop_
_entity.id
_entity.type
_entity.pdbx_description
1 polymer ?
#
loop_
_entity_poly.entity_id
_entity_poly.type
_entity_poly.pdbx_seq_one_letter_code
_entity_poly.pdbx_strand_id
1 'polypeptide(L)'
;YWGSSSFDKALETVLAIINDNKGKVEGIKISLLDNAREIELRRRLPEGVLCFTGDDFNYGELIEGDGGHYSHALLGIFDAVAPSASKALAHLAKGEKQEFRDIIEPTVPLSRKIFEAPTQYYKAGVVFLAWLNGHQSHFTMPAGMQSARGIVHYADIFRLADQANVLDKPDLAVNRMKSLLQVYGI
;
A
#
# COMPACT_ATOMS: atom_id res chain seq x y z
N TYR A 1 5.43 -18.25 4.43
CA TYR A 1 5.10 -17.59 3.19
C TYR A 1 5.41 -18.50 2.02
N TRP A 2 4.53 -18.60 1.05
CA TRP A 2 4.62 -19.56 -0.08
C TRP A 2 4.85 -21.03 0.35
N GLY A 3 4.23 -21.43 1.47
CA GLY A 3 4.27 -22.81 1.97
C GLY A 3 5.53 -23.20 2.74
N SER A 4 6.43 -22.27 3.07
CA SER A 4 7.63 -22.52 3.85
C SER A 4 7.83 -21.49 4.96
N SER A 5 8.42 -21.91 6.08
CA SER A 5 8.91 -21.01 7.13
C SER A 5 10.27 -20.38 6.79
N SER A 6 10.99 -20.93 5.80
CA SER A 6 12.24 -20.39 5.27
C SER A 6 11.98 -19.67 3.97
N PHE A 7 12.28 -18.36 3.91
CA PHE A 7 12.16 -17.58 2.69
C PHE A 7 13.04 -18.13 1.57
N ASP A 8 14.26 -18.50 1.84
CA ASP A 8 15.20 -19.01 0.84
C ASP A 8 14.67 -20.27 0.14
N LYS A 9 14.10 -21.22 0.93
CA LYS A 9 13.47 -22.42 0.38
C LYS A 9 12.23 -22.09 -0.44
N ALA A 10 11.42 -21.16 0.03
CA ALA A 10 10.23 -20.70 -0.70
C ALA A 10 10.63 -20.02 -2.01
N LEU A 11 11.67 -19.19 -1.99
CA LEU A 11 12.20 -18.48 -3.17
C LEU A 11 12.71 -19.48 -4.23
N GLU A 12 13.51 -20.49 -3.84
CA GLU A 12 13.98 -21.52 -4.77
C GLU A 12 12.81 -22.27 -5.42
N THR A 13 11.79 -22.63 -4.62
CA THR A 13 10.59 -23.32 -5.15
C THR A 13 9.85 -22.44 -6.15
N VAL A 14 9.64 -21.18 -5.83
CA VAL A 14 8.94 -20.23 -6.70
C VAL A 14 9.70 -20.01 -8.01
N LEU A 15 11.00 -19.81 -7.93
CA LEU A 15 11.84 -19.63 -9.13
C LEU A 15 11.86 -20.89 -10.01
N ALA A 16 11.88 -22.08 -9.41
CA ALA A 16 11.77 -23.33 -10.18
C ALA A 16 10.43 -23.41 -10.92
N ILE A 17 9.30 -23.14 -10.24
CA ILE A 17 7.97 -23.12 -10.86
C ILE A 17 7.91 -22.13 -12.04
N ILE A 18 8.43 -20.92 -11.86
CA ILE A 18 8.46 -19.90 -12.91
C ILE A 18 9.30 -20.37 -14.09
N ASN A 19 10.50 -20.91 -13.82
CA ASN A 19 11.41 -21.40 -14.88
C ASN A 19 10.83 -22.58 -15.67
N ASP A 20 10.16 -23.52 -15.00
CA ASP A 20 9.52 -24.67 -15.62
C ASP A 20 8.28 -24.29 -16.46
N ASN A 21 7.74 -23.08 -16.23
CA ASN A 21 6.55 -22.58 -16.91
C ASN A 21 6.82 -21.27 -17.69
N LYS A 22 8.04 -21.13 -18.24
CA LYS A 22 8.38 -19.98 -19.09
C LYS A 22 7.38 -19.79 -20.23
N GLY A 23 6.97 -18.53 -20.43
CA GLY A 23 5.97 -18.17 -21.44
C GLY A 23 4.51 -18.35 -21.01
N LYS A 24 4.25 -18.89 -19.80
CA LYS A 24 2.91 -18.97 -19.21
C LYS A 24 2.77 -18.07 -17.95
N VAL A 25 3.89 -17.78 -17.27
CA VAL A 25 3.95 -16.92 -16.08
C VAL A 25 4.45 -15.55 -16.52
N GLU A 26 3.59 -14.55 -16.48
CA GLU A 26 3.93 -13.18 -16.85
C GLU A 26 4.53 -12.38 -15.68
N GLY A 27 4.26 -12.78 -14.45
CA GLY A 27 4.77 -12.08 -13.28
C GLY A 27 4.41 -12.74 -11.96
N ILE A 28 4.96 -12.21 -10.90
CA ILE A 28 4.71 -12.65 -9.53
C ILE A 28 4.49 -11.45 -8.61
N LYS A 29 3.49 -11.53 -7.73
CA LYS A 29 3.31 -10.58 -6.63
C LYS A 29 3.96 -11.10 -5.36
N ILE A 30 4.71 -10.22 -4.68
CA ILE A 30 5.22 -10.45 -3.34
C ILE A 30 4.65 -9.40 -2.38
N SER A 31 4.19 -9.83 -1.20
CA SER A 31 3.56 -8.99 -0.18
C SER A 31 4.19 -9.20 1.20
N LEU A 32 5.49 -9.42 1.23
CA LEU A 32 6.28 -9.30 2.46
C LEU A 32 6.55 -7.82 2.70
N LEU A 33 6.40 -7.34 3.90
CA LEU A 33 6.79 -5.97 4.28
C LEU A 33 8.30 -5.91 4.51
N ASP A 34 9.08 -6.34 3.51
CA ASP A 34 10.54 -6.56 3.55
C ASP A 34 11.11 -6.31 2.15
N ASN A 35 11.61 -5.09 1.93
CA ASN A 35 12.15 -4.66 0.65
C ASN A 35 13.36 -5.50 0.19
N ALA A 36 14.24 -5.94 1.09
CA ALA A 36 15.43 -6.69 0.74
C ALA A 36 15.07 -8.03 0.06
N ARG A 37 14.07 -8.73 0.58
CA ARG A 37 13.57 -9.98 0.01
C ARG A 37 12.87 -9.80 -1.33
N GLU A 38 12.15 -8.70 -1.51
CA GLU A 38 11.55 -8.39 -2.80
C GLU A 38 12.61 -8.04 -3.84
N ILE A 39 13.62 -7.25 -3.48
CA ILE A 39 14.76 -6.92 -4.33
C ILE A 39 15.53 -8.18 -4.73
N GLU A 40 15.75 -9.10 -3.80
CA GLU A 40 16.38 -10.38 -4.09
C GLU A 40 15.57 -11.20 -5.10
N LEU A 41 14.27 -11.35 -4.88
CA LEU A 41 13.38 -12.06 -5.80
C LEU A 41 13.44 -11.44 -7.21
N ARG A 42 13.19 -10.13 -7.34
CA ARG A 42 13.09 -9.49 -8.65
C ARG A 42 14.38 -9.55 -9.47
N ARG A 43 15.56 -9.55 -8.80
CA ARG A 43 16.85 -9.70 -9.48
C ARG A 43 17.10 -11.11 -10.00
N ARG A 44 16.39 -12.10 -9.48
CA ARG A 44 16.50 -13.51 -9.85
C ARG A 44 15.40 -13.98 -10.79
N LEU A 45 14.41 -13.15 -11.09
CA LEU A 45 13.37 -13.48 -12.05
C LEU A 45 13.95 -13.65 -13.47
N PRO A 46 13.45 -14.60 -14.26
CA PRO A 46 13.80 -14.69 -15.66
C PRO A 46 13.42 -13.42 -16.44
N GLU A 47 14.14 -13.17 -17.53
CA GLU A 47 13.81 -12.08 -18.45
C GLU A 47 12.34 -12.17 -18.90
N GLY A 48 11.64 -11.03 -18.91
CA GLY A 48 10.24 -10.92 -19.29
C GLY A 48 9.24 -11.25 -18.17
N VAL A 49 9.69 -11.73 -17.00
CA VAL A 49 8.81 -11.98 -15.84
C VAL A 49 8.79 -10.77 -14.93
N LEU A 50 7.61 -10.20 -14.70
CA LEU A 50 7.43 -8.98 -13.91
C LEU A 50 7.38 -9.27 -12.41
N CYS A 51 7.95 -8.36 -11.61
CA CYS A 51 7.73 -8.32 -10.17
C CYS A 51 6.66 -7.28 -9.83
N PHE A 52 5.66 -7.66 -9.04
CA PHE A 52 4.63 -6.77 -8.52
C PHE A 52 4.81 -6.63 -7.01
N THR A 53 5.03 -5.40 -6.55
CA THR A 53 5.10 -5.14 -5.11
C THR A 53 3.72 -5.12 -4.48
N GLY A 54 3.58 -5.81 -3.36
CA GLY A 54 2.49 -5.69 -2.41
C GLY A 54 3.00 -5.19 -1.05
N ASP A 55 4.17 -4.55 -1.03
CA ASP A 55 4.78 -3.98 0.18
C ASP A 55 4.22 -2.58 0.42
N ASP A 56 3.29 -2.48 1.36
CA ASP A 56 2.65 -1.23 1.75
C ASP A 56 3.55 -0.34 2.64
N PHE A 57 4.79 -0.74 2.94
CA PHE A 57 5.75 0.03 3.77
C PHE A 57 6.90 0.64 2.97
N ASN A 58 7.34 -0.03 1.90
CA ASN A 58 8.56 0.33 1.16
C ASN A 58 8.29 0.57 -0.34
N TYR A 59 7.04 0.73 -0.72
CA TYR A 59 6.61 0.80 -2.13
C TYR A 59 7.27 1.91 -2.94
N GLY A 60 7.60 3.05 -2.35
CA GLY A 60 8.26 4.15 -3.06
C GLY A 60 9.59 3.70 -3.67
N GLU A 61 10.48 3.13 -2.84
CA GLU A 61 11.76 2.59 -3.26
C GLU A 61 11.61 1.43 -4.24
N LEU A 62 10.70 0.51 -3.97
CA LEU A 62 10.50 -0.69 -4.78
C LEU A 62 9.98 -0.37 -6.19
N ILE A 63 9.09 0.62 -6.32
CA ILE A 63 8.51 1.07 -7.59
C ILE A 63 9.51 1.92 -8.37
N GLU A 64 10.24 2.82 -7.72
CA GLU A 64 11.30 3.61 -8.38
C GLU A 64 12.41 2.73 -8.92
N GLY A 65 12.76 1.70 -8.17
CA GLY A 65 13.73 0.70 -8.55
C GLY A 65 15.19 1.15 -8.46
N ASP A 66 16.07 0.22 -8.83
CA ASP A 66 17.53 0.37 -8.84
C ASP A 66 18.15 -0.31 -10.07
N GLY A 67 19.16 0.31 -10.67
CA GLY A 67 19.96 -0.30 -11.74
C GLY A 67 19.17 -0.91 -12.91
N GLY A 68 17.97 -0.41 -13.19
CA GLY A 68 17.09 -0.94 -14.23
C GLY A 68 16.11 -2.02 -13.75
N HIS A 69 16.17 -2.41 -12.48
CA HIS A 69 15.22 -3.33 -11.86
C HIS A 69 14.23 -2.57 -10.99
N TYR A 70 12.93 -2.76 -11.22
CA TYR A 70 11.86 -2.13 -10.45
C TYR A 70 10.68 -3.09 -10.29
N SER A 71 9.79 -2.76 -9.36
CA SER A 71 8.56 -3.52 -9.14
C SER A 71 7.35 -2.73 -9.64
N HIS A 72 6.42 -3.41 -10.29
CA HIS A 72 5.14 -2.82 -10.65
C HIS A 72 4.25 -2.69 -9.41
N ALA A 73 3.44 -1.63 -9.36
CA ALA A 73 2.55 -1.38 -8.23
C ALA A 73 1.33 -2.31 -8.25
N LEU A 74 1.14 -3.09 -7.17
CA LEU A 74 -0.06 -3.90 -6.95
C LEU A 74 -0.29 -4.04 -5.44
N LEU A 75 -0.61 -2.94 -4.76
CA LEU A 75 -0.60 -2.85 -3.30
C LEU A 75 -1.84 -2.15 -2.75
N GLY A 76 -2.18 -2.47 -1.49
CA GLY A 76 -3.43 -2.07 -0.85
C GLY A 76 -3.52 -0.59 -0.52
N ILE A 77 -2.39 0.08 -0.21
CA ILE A 77 -2.42 1.52 0.13
C ILE A 77 -2.88 2.37 -1.06
N PHE A 78 -2.65 1.93 -2.29
CA PHE A 78 -3.04 2.72 -3.47
C PHE A 78 -4.55 2.89 -3.60
N ASP A 79 -5.36 2.02 -2.99
CA ASP A 79 -6.81 2.22 -2.86
C ASP A 79 -7.14 3.51 -2.07
N ALA A 80 -6.33 3.82 -1.06
CA ALA A 80 -6.56 4.96 -0.17
C ALA A 80 -5.97 6.28 -0.71
N VAL A 81 -4.94 6.21 -1.57
CA VAL A 81 -4.19 7.37 -2.08
C VAL A 81 -4.16 7.41 -3.62
N ALA A 82 -5.16 6.84 -4.27
CA ALA A 82 -5.19 6.64 -5.72
C ALA A 82 -4.88 7.90 -6.55
N PRO A 83 -5.41 9.11 -6.26
CA PRO A 83 -5.06 10.31 -7.01
C PRO A 83 -3.58 10.65 -6.92
N SER A 84 -2.98 10.60 -5.72
CA SER A 84 -1.56 10.86 -5.50
C SER A 84 -0.69 9.79 -6.17
N ALA A 85 -1.05 8.51 -6.02
CA ALA A 85 -0.34 7.40 -6.65
C ALA A 85 -0.34 7.51 -8.18
N SER A 86 -1.50 7.81 -8.79
CA SER A 86 -1.63 7.99 -10.24
C SER A 86 -0.74 9.14 -10.75
N LYS A 87 -0.75 10.28 -10.04
CA LYS A 87 0.08 11.43 -10.39
C LYS A 87 1.57 11.09 -10.29
N ALA A 88 1.99 10.45 -9.20
CA ALA A 88 3.37 10.05 -8.98
C ALA A 88 3.87 9.09 -10.06
N LEU A 89 3.10 8.06 -10.39
CA LEU A 89 3.44 7.11 -11.44
C LEU A 89 3.55 7.78 -12.82
N ALA A 90 2.72 8.80 -13.10
CA ALA A 90 2.82 9.57 -14.34
C ALA A 90 4.13 10.38 -14.43
N HIS A 91 4.64 10.89 -13.31
CA HIS A 91 5.97 11.52 -13.25
C HIS A 91 7.08 10.49 -13.45
N LEU A 92 6.99 9.36 -12.74
CA LEU A 92 7.99 8.29 -12.87
C LEU A 92 8.11 7.76 -14.31
N ALA A 93 6.98 7.61 -15.01
CA ALA A 93 6.95 7.17 -16.41
C ALA A 93 7.67 8.15 -17.37
N LYS A 94 7.84 9.42 -16.99
CA LYS A 94 8.60 10.43 -17.71
C LYS A 94 10.07 10.51 -17.27
N GLY A 95 10.48 9.72 -16.28
CA GLY A 95 11.81 9.78 -15.67
C GLY A 95 11.97 10.90 -14.62
N GLU A 96 10.89 11.56 -14.24
CA GLU A 96 10.84 12.63 -13.24
C GLU A 96 10.83 12.03 -11.82
N LYS A 97 11.97 11.46 -11.40
CA LYS A 97 12.08 10.67 -10.15
C LYS A 97 11.91 11.52 -8.90
N GLN A 98 12.35 12.77 -8.91
CA GLN A 98 12.21 13.64 -7.74
C GLN A 98 10.74 13.98 -7.50
N GLU A 99 10.00 14.32 -8.53
CA GLU A 99 8.58 14.61 -8.48
C GLU A 99 7.78 13.39 -8.03
N PHE A 100 8.19 12.19 -8.45
CA PHE A 100 7.62 10.93 -7.93
C PHE A 100 7.83 10.83 -6.42
N ARG A 101 9.05 11.03 -5.92
CA ARG A 101 9.37 10.95 -4.50
C ARG A 101 8.59 11.99 -3.70
N ASP A 102 8.57 13.24 -4.15
CA ASP A 102 7.90 14.35 -3.47
C ASP A 102 6.39 14.08 -3.25
N ILE A 103 5.78 13.26 -4.11
CA ILE A 103 4.37 12.86 -3.98
C ILE A 103 4.20 11.60 -3.13
N ILE A 104 5.07 10.60 -3.30
CA ILE A 104 4.91 9.28 -2.66
C ILE A 104 5.41 9.27 -1.23
N GLU A 105 6.56 9.88 -0.92
CA GLU A 105 7.16 9.81 0.41
C GLU A 105 6.24 10.33 1.53
N PRO A 106 5.49 11.43 1.35
CA PRO A 106 4.55 11.89 2.37
C PRO A 106 3.43 10.89 2.68
N THR A 107 3.11 9.96 1.78
CA THR A 107 2.06 8.95 1.98
C THR A 107 2.55 7.74 2.79
N VAL A 108 3.86 7.53 2.92
CA VAL A 108 4.45 6.36 3.60
C VAL A 108 4.09 6.29 5.08
N PRO A 109 4.18 7.37 5.89
CA PRO A 109 3.75 7.34 7.29
C PRO A 109 2.27 6.95 7.46
N LEU A 110 1.40 7.44 6.58
CA LEU A 110 -0.01 7.08 6.54
C LEU A 110 -0.19 5.58 6.25
N SER A 111 0.52 5.06 5.26
CA SER A 111 0.48 3.65 4.91
C SER A 111 0.94 2.78 6.08
N ARG A 112 2.06 3.11 6.69
CA ARG A 112 2.58 2.38 7.87
C ARG A 112 1.58 2.37 9.02
N LYS A 113 0.82 3.45 9.22
CA LYS A 113 -0.25 3.50 10.23
C LYS A 113 -1.43 2.61 9.86
N ILE A 114 -1.89 2.64 8.62
CA ILE A 114 -3.01 1.82 8.15
C ILE A 114 -2.66 0.32 8.26
N PHE A 115 -1.45 -0.05 7.85
CA PHE A 115 -0.98 -1.44 7.80
C PHE A 115 -0.21 -1.90 9.04
N GLU A 116 -0.23 -1.12 10.15
CA GLU A 116 0.39 -1.56 11.41
C GLU A 116 -0.22 -2.89 11.88
N ALA A 117 0.54 -3.66 12.66
CA ALA A 117 0.09 -4.94 13.19
C ALA A 117 -1.16 -4.79 14.11
N PRO A 118 -2.12 -5.72 14.01
CA PRO A 118 -2.26 -6.84 13.09
C PRO A 118 -2.67 -6.37 11.69
N THR A 119 -1.79 -6.59 10.71
CA THR A 119 -1.90 -6.03 9.34
C THR A 119 -3.20 -6.40 8.63
N GLN A 120 -3.79 -7.55 8.95
CA GLN A 120 -5.07 -8.01 8.37
C GLN A 120 -6.24 -7.04 8.53
N TYR A 121 -6.15 -6.09 9.47
CA TYR A 121 -7.21 -5.09 9.72
C TYR A 121 -7.00 -3.78 8.94
N TYR A 122 -6.06 -3.73 8.00
CA TYR A 122 -5.76 -2.53 7.20
C TYR A 122 -6.98 -1.96 6.48
N LYS A 123 -7.92 -2.81 6.05
CA LYS A 123 -9.14 -2.37 5.35
C LYS A 123 -9.97 -1.38 6.16
N ALA A 124 -9.91 -1.44 7.49
CA ALA A 124 -10.61 -0.46 8.34
C ALA A 124 -10.09 0.97 8.09
N GLY A 125 -8.78 1.15 7.95
CA GLY A 125 -8.18 2.45 7.59
C GLY A 125 -8.50 2.88 6.16
N VAL A 126 -8.47 1.96 5.19
CA VAL A 126 -8.82 2.26 3.79
C VAL A 126 -10.29 2.72 3.67
N VAL A 127 -11.22 1.99 4.30
CA VAL A 127 -12.65 2.35 4.32
C VAL A 127 -12.90 3.65 5.07
N PHE A 128 -12.14 3.90 6.15
CA PHE A 128 -12.21 5.17 6.87
C PHE A 128 -11.83 6.35 5.98
N LEU A 129 -10.73 6.27 5.22
CA LEU A 129 -10.32 7.31 4.27
C LEU A 129 -11.32 7.46 3.11
N ALA A 130 -11.86 6.37 2.59
CA ALA A 130 -12.92 6.43 1.59
C ALA A 130 -14.16 7.19 2.10
N TRP A 131 -14.51 6.98 3.36
CA TRP A 131 -15.58 7.73 4.00
C TRP A 131 -15.19 9.19 4.20
N LEU A 132 -14.02 9.51 4.73
CA LEU A 132 -13.56 10.90 4.92
C LEU A 132 -13.60 11.70 3.61
N ASN A 133 -13.15 11.10 2.51
CA ASN A 133 -13.13 11.72 1.17
C ASN A 133 -14.49 11.74 0.45
N GLY A 134 -15.52 11.14 1.04
CA GLY A 134 -16.87 11.14 0.49
C GLY A 134 -17.10 10.13 -0.64
N HIS A 135 -16.21 9.14 -0.79
CA HIS A 135 -16.38 8.04 -1.74
C HIS A 135 -17.47 7.07 -1.30
N GLN A 136 -17.79 7.04 -0.01
CA GLN A 136 -18.98 6.36 0.52
C GLN A 136 -19.68 7.18 1.59
N SER A 137 -21.00 6.95 1.75
CA SER A 137 -21.87 7.74 2.64
C SER A 137 -21.73 7.39 4.12
N HIS A 138 -21.23 6.21 4.45
CA HIS A 138 -21.16 5.67 5.81
C HIS A 138 -19.79 5.06 6.11
N PHE A 139 -19.46 4.94 7.39
CA PHE A 139 -18.31 4.21 7.89
C PHE A 139 -18.76 2.91 8.56
N THR A 140 -19.34 2.01 7.76
CA THR A 140 -19.78 0.68 8.21
C THR A 140 -19.17 -0.38 7.33
N MET A 141 -18.67 -1.44 7.94
CA MET A 141 -18.05 -2.57 7.26
C MET A 141 -18.78 -3.88 7.56
N PRO A 142 -18.73 -4.86 6.65
CA PRO A 142 -19.26 -6.21 6.92
C PRO A 142 -18.71 -6.75 8.24
N ALA A 143 -19.55 -7.47 8.99
CA ALA A 143 -19.24 -8.03 10.29
C ALA A 143 -18.74 -7.02 11.36
N GLY A 144 -19.04 -5.72 11.20
CA GLY A 144 -18.62 -4.70 12.15
C GLY A 144 -17.11 -4.44 12.19
N MET A 145 -16.40 -4.74 11.11
CA MET A 145 -14.94 -4.66 11.04
C MET A 145 -14.37 -3.24 11.19
N GLN A 146 -15.18 -2.20 11.09
CA GLN A 146 -14.77 -0.83 11.45
C GLN A 146 -14.35 -0.72 12.93
N SER A 147 -14.80 -1.63 13.81
CA SER A 147 -14.39 -1.69 15.21
C SER A 147 -13.11 -2.49 15.47
N ALA A 148 -12.48 -3.03 14.43
CA ALA A 148 -11.19 -3.72 14.55
C ALA A 148 -10.03 -2.78 14.93
N ARG A 149 -10.24 -1.47 14.82
CA ARG A 149 -9.32 -0.42 15.26
C ARG A 149 -10.03 0.56 16.20
N GLY A 150 -9.30 1.12 17.14
CA GLY A 150 -9.83 2.11 18.09
C GLY A 150 -9.79 3.53 17.56
N ILE A 151 -10.48 4.45 18.26
CA ILE A 151 -10.57 5.86 17.85
C ILE A 151 -9.21 6.56 17.73
N VAL A 152 -8.22 6.21 18.57
CA VAL A 152 -6.87 6.78 18.49
C VAL A 152 -6.21 6.44 17.15
N HIS A 153 -6.37 5.20 16.68
CA HIS A 153 -5.86 4.77 15.38
C HIS A 153 -6.48 5.61 14.23
N TYR A 154 -7.79 5.85 14.27
CA TYR A 154 -8.46 6.68 13.28
C TYR A 154 -8.06 8.16 13.36
N ALA A 155 -7.83 8.69 14.56
CA ALA A 155 -7.32 10.04 14.74
C ALA A 155 -5.90 10.20 14.17
N ASP A 156 -5.05 9.18 14.31
CA ASP A 156 -3.71 9.17 13.72
C ASP A 156 -3.79 9.10 12.18
N ILE A 157 -4.65 8.24 11.62
CA ILE A 157 -4.88 8.18 10.17
C ILE A 157 -5.36 9.54 9.65
N PHE A 158 -6.32 10.19 10.31
CA PHE A 158 -6.82 11.50 9.91
C PHE A 158 -5.69 12.53 9.83
N ARG A 159 -4.84 12.64 10.88
CA ARG A 159 -3.70 13.56 10.91
C ARG A 159 -2.67 13.26 9.83
N LEU A 160 -2.34 11.99 9.63
CA LEU A 160 -1.37 11.59 8.63
C LEU A 160 -1.90 11.78 7.19
N ALA A 161 -3.21 11.60 6.98
CA ALA A 161 -3.86 11.86 5.71
C ALA A 161 -3.85 13.36 5.36
N ASP A 162 -4.07 14.23 6.36
CA ASP A 162 -3.94 15.68 6.21
C ASP A 162 -2.50 16.09 5.87
N GLN A 163 -1.52 15.59 6.61
CA GLN A 163 -0.10 15.83 6.36
C GLN A 163 0.35 15.35 4.96
N ALA A 164 -0.19 14.24 4.49
CA ALA A 164 0.09 13.69 3.17
C ALA A 164 -0.71 14.38 2.04
N ASN A 165 -1.57 15.34 2.38
CA ASN A 165 -2.45 16.06 1.44
C ASN A 165 -3.32 15.11 0.59
N VAL A 166 -3.88 14.07 1.24
CA VAL A 166 -4.76 13.07 0.60
C VAL A 166 -6.22 13.18 1.04
N LEU A 167 -6.60 14.27 1.69
CA LEU A 167 -7.99 14.61 2.00
C LEU A 167 -8.55 15.49 0.88
N ASP A 168 -9.23 14.87 -0.09
CA ASP A 168 -9.76 15.56 -1.28
C ASP A 168 -10.82 16.63 -0.93
N LYS A 169 -11.51 16.45 0.21
CA LYS A 169 -12.57 17.35 0.72
C LYS A 169 -12.32 17.63 2.20
N PRO A 170 -11.35 18.51 2.54
CA PRO A 170 -10.93 18.74 3.92
C PRO A 170 -12.07 19.11 4.89
N ASP A 171 -12.99 19.98 4.48
CA ASP A 171 -14.13 20.38 5.33
C ASP A 171 -15.06 19.20 5.62
N LEU A 172 -15.32 18.35 4.62
CA LEU A 172 -16.11 17.13 4.82
C LEU A 172 -15.39 16.16 5.76
N ALA A 173 -14.09 15.97 5.57
CA ALA A 173 -13.28 15.09 6.41
C ALA A 173 -13.26 15.55 7.86
N VAL A 174 -13.08 16.85 8.11
CA VAL A 174 -13.16 17.46 9.45
C VAL A 174 -14.51 17.24 10.09
N ASN A 175 -15.60 17.51 9.37
CA ASN A 175 -16.96 17.33 9.88
C ASN A 175 -17.25 15.86 10.23
N ARG A 176 -16.82 14.92 9.38
CA ARG A 176 -16.96 13.48 9.62
C ARG A 176 -16.11 13.02 10.81
N MET A 177 -14.88 13.51 10.92
CA MET A 177 -14.03 13.19 12.08
C MET A 177 -14.62 13.70 13.38
N LYS A 178 -15.14 14.95 13.41
CA LYS A 178 -15.85 15.49 14.58
C LYS A 178 -17.07 14.64 14.97
N SER A 179 -17.87 14.22 13.98
CA SER A 179 -19.02 13.35 14.25
C SER A 179 -18.61 12.00 14.83
N LEU A 180 -17.49 11.44 14.36
CA LEU A 180 -16.96 10.21 14.92
C LEU A 180 -16.48 10.40 16.36
N LEU A 181 -15.76 11.47 16.67
CA LEU A 181 -15.28 11.78 18.01
C LEU A 181 -16.46 11.96 19.00
N GLN A 182 -17.53 12.63 18.58
CA GLN A 182 -18.75 12.79 19.39
C GLN A 182 -19.38 11.45 19.80
N VAL A 183 -19.35 10.44 18.94
CA VAL A 183 -19.82 9.08 19.29
C VAL A 183 -19.01 8.46 20.43
N TYR A 184 -17.74 8.83 20.54
CA TYR A 184 -16.86 8.41 21.63
C TYR A 184 -16.88 9.32 22.85
N GLY A 185 -17.72 10.36 22.86
CA GLY A 185 -17.83 11.31 23.98
C GLY A 185 -16.68 12.33 24.05
N ILE A 186 -16.03 12.61 22.93
CA ILE A 186 -14.89 13.53 22.82
C ILE A 186 -15.31 14.77 22.03
#